data_ed005b4e5f35b55bbd056d86ca1a6bf2
#
_entry.id   ed005b4e5f35b55bbd056d86ca1a6bf2
#
_cell.length_a   1.000
_cell.length_b   1.000
_cell.length_c   1.000
_cell.angle_alpha   90.00
_cell.angle_beta   90.00
_cell.angle_gamma   90.00
#
_symmetry.space_group_name_H-M   'P 1'
#
loop_
_entity.id
_entity.type
_entity.pdbx_description
1 polymer ?
#
loop_
_entity_poly.entity_id
_entity_poly.type
_entity_poly.pdbx_seq_one_letter_code
_entity_poly.pdbx_strand_id
1 'polypeptide(L)'
;MDKMTFREACKTDIEQIQLVRNAVKENTLSNPALITDADCLEFMTNRGKGWVCEIDEKIVGFSIADLIGNNIWALFVMPGYDKRGIGRMLHEMMLEWYFNQTADSVWLETDPGTRAEHFYRKSGWSEVSVHEKRGIKFEMTFNNWNKTMKHRSE
;
A
#
# COMPACT_ATOMS: atom_id res chain seq x y z
N MET A 1 8.96 3.22 -25.45
CA MET A 1 9.50 3.11 -24.09
C MET A 1 8.45 3.52 -23.07
N ASP A 2 8.22 2.66 -22.10
CA ASP A 2 7.23 2.95 -21.08
C ASP A 2 7.74 4.04 -20.14
N LYS A 3 6.99 5.12 -20.04
CA LYS A 3 7.31 6.20 -19.13
C LYS A 3 6.63 5.94 -17.81
N MET A 4 7.39 5.57 -16.79
CA MET A 4 6.87 5.27 -15.46
C MET A 4 7.06 6.48 -14.54
N THR A 5 5.96 6.96 -13.97
CA THR A 5 5.99 8.08 -13.03
C THR A 5 5.25 7.74 -11.76
N PHE A 6 5.72 8.33 -10.65
CA PHE A 6 5.11 8.18 -9.34
C PHE A 6 4.73 9.57 -8.84
N ARG A 7 3.53 9.70 -8.30
CA ARG A 7 3.05 10.98 -7.76
C ARG A 7 1.98 10.76 -6.70
N GLU A 8 1.61 11.83 -6.01
CA GLU A 8 0.50 11.76 -5.08
C GLU A 8 -0.81 11.57 -5.85
N ALA A 9 -1.70 10.80 -5.25
CA ALA A 9 -3.01 10.55 -5.82
C ALA A 9 -3.94 11.73 -5.57
N CYS A 10 -4.87 11.94 -6.49
CA CYS A 10 -5.90 12.98 -6.34
C CYS A 10 -7.28 12.39 -6.65
N LYS A 11 -8.31 13.18 -6.39
CA LYS A 11 -9.70 12.74 -6.53
C LYS A 11 -10.00 12.15 -7.91
N THR A 12 -9.44 12.73 -8.97
CA THR A 12 -9.70 12.26 -10.33
C THR A 12 -9.08 10.90 -10.63
N ASP A 13 -8.20 10.39 -9.75
CA ASP A 13 -7.58 9.08 -9.94
C ASP A 13 -8.44 7.93 -9.41
N ILE A 14 -9.49 8.22 -8.65
CA ILE A 14 -10.25 7.19 -7.93
C ILE A 14 -10.83 6.13 -8.86
N GLU A 15 -11.33 6.50 -10.02
CA GLU A 15 -11.88 5.53 -10.97
C GLU A 15 -10.82 4.48 -11.36
N GLN A 16 -9.63 4.93 -11.72
CA GLN A 16 -8.55 4.02 -12.08
C GLN A 16 -8.00 3.26 -10.89
N ILE A 17 -7.95 3.89 -9.72
CA ILE A 17 -7.54 3.23 -8.47
C ILE A 17 -8.47 2.04 -8.19
N GLN A 18 -9.76 2.22 -8.33
CA GLN A 18 -10.73 1.14 -8.13
C GLN A 18 -10.58 0.02 -9.16
N LEU A 19 -10.21 0.36 -10.41
CA LEU A 19 -9.93 -0.65 -11.43
C LEU A 19 -8.74 -1.52 -11.03
N VAL A 20 -7.67 -0.91 -10.53
CA VAL A 20 -6.49 -1.66 -10.07
C VAL A 20 -6.86 -2.53 -8.89
N ARG A 21 -7.56 -1.97 -7.91
CA ARG A 21 -7.96 -2.69 -6.71
C ARG A 21 -8.78 -3.93 -7.05
N ASN A 22 -9.74 -3.78 -7.94
CA ASN A 22 -10.64 -4.88 -8.30
C ASN A 22 -9.98 -5.90 -9.23
N ALA A 23 -8.87 -5.55 -9.87
CA ALA A 23 -8.13 -6.47 -10.72
C ALA A 23 -7.21 -7.40 -9.94
N VAL A 24 -6.83 -7.02 -8.71
CA VAL A 24 -5.96 -7.85 -7.87
C VAL A 24 -6.81 -8.89 -7.16
N LYS A 25 -6.56 -10.17 -7.45
CA LYS A 25 -7.39 -11.27 -6.94
C LYS A 25 -6.88 -11.91 -5.66
N GLU A 26 -5.66 -11.65 -5.24
CA GLU A 26 -5.10 -12.26 -4.04
C GLU A 26 -5.69 -11.65 -2.81
N ASN A 27 -5.99 -10.62 -2.47
CA ASN A 27 -6.58 -10.09 -1.24
C ASN A 27 -8.06 -9.76 -1.43
N THR A 28 -8.84 -10.77 -1.81
CA THR A 28 -10.26 -10.61 -2.09
C THR A 28 -11.16 -11.15 -0.99
N LEU A 29 -10.69 -11.14 0.25
CA LEU A 29 -11.48 -11.60 1.40
C LEU A 29 -12.76 -10.82 1.58
N SER A 30 -12.74 -9.53 1.31
CA SER A 30 -13.92 -8.70 1.41
C SER A 30 -14.51 -8.49 0.02
N ASN A 31 -15.82 -8.30 0.00
CA ASN A 31 -16.52 -7.99 -1.23
C ASN A 31 -16.02 -6.62 -1.76
N PRO A 32 -15.41 -6.55 -2.97
CA PRO A 32 -14.91 -5.29 -3.49
C PRO A 32 -15.96 -4.20 -3.60
N ALA A 33 -17.23 -4.59 -3.77
CA ALA A 33 -18.32 -3.64 -3.87
C ALA A 33 -18.56 -2.87 -2.57
N LEU A 34 -17.97 -3.31 -1.46
CA LEU A 34 -18.10 -2.61 -0.18
C LEU A 34 -17.19 -1.38 -0.09
N ILE A 35 -16.19 -1.26 -0.96
CA ILE A 35 -15.30 -0.10 -0.96
C ILE A 35 -15.80 0.88 -2.02
N THR A 36 -16.30 2.01 -1.57
CA THR A 36 -16.89 3.02 -2.45
C THR A 36 -15.85 4.07 -2.85
N ASP A 37 -16.19 4.87 -3.87
CA ASP A 37 -15.36 6.00 -4.25
C ASP A 37 -15.26 7.01 -3.10
N ALA A 38 -16.34 7.17 -2.32
CA ALA A 38 -16.32 8.04 -1.14
C ALA A 38 -15.35 7.54 -0.09
N ASP A 39 -15.24 6.21 0.10
CA ASP A 39 -14.25 5.63 1.01
C ASP A 39 -12.84 5.97 0.54
N CYS A 40 -12.57 5.80 -0.75
CA CYS A 40 -11.25 6.11 -1.30
C CYS A 40 -10.90 7.58 -1.07
N LEU A 41 -11.84 8.48 -1.33
CA LEU A 41 -11.62 9.90 -1.13
C LEU A 41 -11.33 10.23 0.34
N GLU A 42 -12.10 9.65 1.25
CA GLU A 42 -11.93 9.86 2.68
C GLU A 42 -10.54 9.43 3.16
N PHE A 43 -10.11 8.23 2.78
CA PHE A 43 -8.80 7.71 3.19
C PHE A 43 -7.64 8.46 2.54
N MET A 44 -7.84 8.97 1.31
CA MET A 44 -6.80 9.72 0.60
C MET A 44 -6.68 11.18 1.04
N THR A 45 -7.66 11.71 1.73
CA THR A 45 -7.67 13.13 2.10
C THR A 45 -7.77 13.35 3.60
N ASN A 46 -8.92 13.05 4.20
CA ASN A 46 -9.16 13.36 5.61
C ASN A 46 -8.41 12.45 6.57
N ARG A 47 -8.23 11.19 6.22
CA ARG A 47 -7.58 10.22 7.09
C ARG A 47 -6.11 10.02 6.79
N GLY A 48 -5.68 10.29 5.58
CA GLY A 48 -4.30 10.03 5.19
C GLY A 48 -3.96 10.57 3.82
N LYS A 49 -3.18 9.81 3.06
CA LYS A 49 -2.72 10.22 1.75
C LYS A 49 -2.54 9.01 0.84
N GLY A 50 -2.62 9.22 -0.46
CA GLY A 50 -2.43 8.19 -1.46
C GLY A 50 -1.40 8.55 -2.50
N TRP A 51 -0.86 7.54 -3.16
CA TRP A 51 0.13 7.67 -4.24
C TRP A 51 -0.24 6.73 -5.37
N VAL A 52 0.14 7.12 -6.59
CA VAL A 52 -0.12 6.29 -7.78
C VAL A 52 1.14 6.17 -8.61
N CYS A 53 1.21 5.05 -9.34
CA CYS A 53 2.20 4.85 -10.39
C CYS A 53 1.48 4.85 -11.71
N GLU A 54 1.95 5.67 -12.65
CA GLU A 54 1.42 5.73 -14.01
C GLU A 54 2.44 5.22 -15.00
N ILE A 55 1.96 4.46 -15.98
CA ILE A 55 2.76 4.07 -17.14
C ILE A 55 1.94 4.51 -18.36
N ASP A 56 2.50 5.41 -19.16
CA ASP A 56 1.83 5.96 -20.35
C ASP A 56 0.43 6.49 -20.02
N GLU A 57 0.37 7.28 -18.94
CA GLU A 57 -0.85 7.94 -18.47
C GLU A 57 -1.93 7.01 -17.89
N LYS A 58 -1.59 5.73 -17.73
CA LYS A 58 -2.50 4.77 -17.12
C LYS A 58 -2.01 4.41 -15.72
N ILE A 59 -2.89 4.46 -14.73
CA ILE A 59 -2.53 4.07 -13.37
C ILE A 59 -2.46 2.54 -13.31
N VAL A 60 -1.30 2.04 -12.86
CA VAL A 60 -1.04 0.60 -12.77
C VAL A 60 -0.73 0.15 -11.33
N GLY A 61 -0.69 1.08 -10.40
CA GLY A 61 -0.48 0.74 -8.99
C GLY A 61 -0.82 1.93 -8.12
N PHE A 62 -1.15 1.65 -6.85
CA PHE A 62 -1.44 2.71 -5.89
C PHE A 62 -1.20 2.24 -4.46
N SER A 63 -1.01 3.20 -3.56
CA SER A 63 -0.91 2.95 -2.14
C SER A 63 -1.66 4.04 -1.38
N ILE A 64 -2.23 3.70 -0.22
CA ILE A 64 -2.94 4.64 0.64
C ILE A 64 -2.60 4.31 2.09
N ALA A 65 -2.14 5.31 2.84
CA ALA A 65 -1.87 5.19 4.26
C ALA A 65 -2.95 5.92 5.05
N ASP A 66 -3.44 5.28 6.10
CA ASP A 66 -4.42 5.86 7.03
C ASP A 66 -3.68 6.33 8.28
N LEU A 67 -3.51 7.62 8.42
CA LEU A 67 -2.78 8.21 9.54
C LEU A 67 -3.61 8.16 10.83
N ILE A 68 -4.92 8.21 10.72
CA ILE A 68 -5.80 8.19 11.89
C ILE A 68 -5.84 6.78 12.50
N GLY A 69 -5.99 5.75 11.66
CA GLY A 69 -6.02 4.37 12.12
C GLY A 69 -4.66 3.71 12.22
N ASN A 70 -3.60 4.43 11.84
CA ASN A 70 -2.22 3.94 11.88
C ASN A 70 -2.04 2.65 11.07
N ASN A 71 -2.64 2.59 9.88
CA ASN A 71 -2.54 1.38 9.07
C ASN A 71 -2.31 1.69 7.59
N ILE A 72 -1.83 0.66 6.90
CA ILE A 72 -1.73 0.70 5.45
C ILE A 72 -3.08 0.22 4.92
N TRP A 73 -3.84 1.15 4.36
CA TRP A 73 -5.17 0.85 3.88
C TRP A 73 -5.15 0.11 2.55
N ALA A 74 -4.16 0.41 1.70
CA ALA A 74 -4.05 -0.22 0.38
C ALA A 74 -2.63 -0.14 -0.15
N LEU A 75 -2.21 -1.21 -0.84
CA LEU A 75 -1.00 -1.24 -1.67
C LEU A 75 -1.24 -2.31 -2.74
N PHE A 76 -1.53 -1.87 -3.95
CA PHE A 76 -1.87 -2.78 -5.04
C PHE A 76 -1.15 -2.42 -6.32
N VAL A 77 -0.76 -3.46 -7.08
CA VAL A 77 -0.15 -3.30 -8.40
C VAL A 77 -0.97 -4.14 -9.38
N MET A 78 -1.31 -3.54 -10.53
CA MET A 78 -2.09 -4.22 -11.56
C MET A 78 -1.41 -5.51 -12.00
N PRO A 79 -2.14 -6.63 -12.13
CA PRO A 79 -1.55 -7.89 -12.64
C PRO A 79 -0.85 -7.64 -13.97
N GLY A 80 0.32 -8.24 -14.14
CA GLY A 80 1.14 -8.05 -15.32
C GLY A 80 2.18 -6.95 -15.19
N TYR A 81 2.08 -6.12 -14.15
CA TYR A 81 3.06 -5.05 -13.88
C TYR A 81 3.93 -5.32 -12.67
N ASP A 82 3.82 -6.52 -12.11
CA ASP A 82 4.66 -6.94 -11.00
C ASP A 82 6.12 -7.12 -11.45
N LYS A 83 7.05 -7.17 -10.49
CA LYS A 83 8.49 -7.34 -10.73
C LYS A 83 9.15 -6.16 -11.44
N ARG A 84 8.51 -5.00 -11.45
CA ARG A 84 9.09 -3.77 -12.02
C ARG A 84 9.50 -2.77 -10.95
N GLY A 85 9.38 -3.15 -9.68
CA GLY A 85 9.71 -2.27 -8.56
C GLY A 85 8.60 -1.28 -8.20
N ILE A 86 7.42 -1.40 -8.81
CA ILE A 86 6.31 -0.47 -8.58
C ILE A 86 5.83 -0.54 -7.14
N GLY A 87 5.54 -1.75 -6.64
CA GLY A 87 5.08 -1.93 -5.26
C GLY A 87 6.09 -1.44 -4.25
N ARG A 88 7.37 -1.72 -4.50
CA ARG A 88 8.45 -1.29 -3.63
C ARG A 88 8.53 0.23 -3.53
N MET A 89 8.43 0.92 -4.67
CA MET A 89 8.50 2.38 -4.68
C MET A 89 7.28 3.00 -4.01
N LEU A 90 6.10 2.49 -4.30
CA LEU A 90 4.87 2.97 -3.65
C LEU A 90 4.93 2.77 -2.14
N HIS A 91 5.45 1.63 -1.70
CA HIS A 91 5.64 1.30 -0.29
C HIS A 91 6.59 2.32 0.37
N GLU A 92 7.73 2.60 -0.26
CA GLU A 92 8.70 3.54 0.28
C GLU A 92 8.14 4.95 0.39
N MET A 93 7.47 5.43 -0.65
CA MET A 93 6.87 6.77 -0.64
C MET A 93 5.84 6.90 0.46
N MET A 94 5.02 5.88 0.61
CA MET A 94 3.96 5.86 1.62
C MET A 94 4.51 5.87 3.04
N LEU A 95 5.48 5.00 3.34
CA LEU A 95 6.04 4.90 4.69
C LEU A 95 6.93 6.10 5.02
N GLU A 96 7.63 6.64 4.04
CA GLU A 96 8.40 7.85 4.25
C GLU A 96 7.48 9.00 4.67
N TRP A 97 6.36 9.17 3.96
CA TRP A 97 5.37 10.18 4.36
C TRP A 97 4.80 9.88 5.74
N TYR A 98 4.39 8.63 5.97
CA TYR A 98 3.76 8.24 7.23
C TYR A 98 4.67 8.54 8.43
N PHE A 99 5.92 8.11 8.37
CA PHE A 99 6.85 8.29 9.48
C PHE A 99 7.42 9.70 9.58
N ASN A 100 7.14 10.57 8.61
CA ASN A 100 7.37 12.00 8.75
C ASN A 100 6.22 12.69 9.50
N GLN A 101 5.05 12.05 9.57
CA GLN A 101 3.89 12.58 10.28
C GLN A 101 3.85 12.14 11.74
N THR A 102 4.32 10.95 12.04
CA THR A 102 4.23 10.35 13.36
C THR A 102 5.31 9.31 13.57
N ALA A 103 5.64 9.05 14.84
CA ALA A 103 6.54 7.94 15.21
C ALA A 103 5.75 6.71 15.66
N ASP A 104 4.43 6.74 15.55
CA ASP A 104 3.60 5.60 15.91
C ASP A 104 3.80 4.43 14.93
N SER A 105 3.77 3.22 15.44
CA SER A 105 3.82 2.04 14.59
C SER A 105 2.66 1.99 13.62
N VAL A 106 2.88 1.41 12.45
CA VAL A 106 1.85 1.23 11.44
C VAL A 106 1.58 -0.26 11.26
N TRP A 107 0.32 -0.62 11.05
CA TRP A 107 -0.06 -2.03 10.90
C TRP A 107 -0.80 -2.27 9.58
N LEU A 108 -0.89 -3.53 9.21
CA LEU A 108 -1.70 -3.99 8.08
C LEU A 108 -2.12 -5.44 8.30
N GLU A 109 -3.11 -5.87 7.54
CA GLU A 109 -3.53 -7.27 7.52
C GLU A 109 -3.52 -7.76 6.07
N THR A 110 -3.09 -9.01 5.86
CA THR A 110 -3.06 -9.60 4.53
C THR A 110 -3.30 -11.11 4.61
N ASP A 111 -3.70 -11.70 3.50
CA ASP A 111 -3.97 -13.14 3.44
C ASP A 111 -2.69 -13.97 3.46
N PRO A 112 -2.69 -15.12 4.13
CA PRO A 112 -1.55 -16.02 4.10
C PRO A 112 -1.40 -16.66 2.71
N GLY A 113 -0.16 -16.97 2.36
CA GLY A 113 0.14 -17.65 1.10
C GLY A 113 0.10 -16.76 -0.13
N THR A 114 0.04 -15.45 0.04
CA THR A 114 -0.04 -14.50 -1.08
C THR A 114 1.30 -13.85 -1.36
N ARG A 115 1.41 -13.20 -2.52
CA ARG A 115 2.58 -12.38 -2.84
C ARG A 115 2.72 -11.21 -1.87
N ALA A 116 1.60 -10.69 -1.37
CA ALA A 116 1.60 -9.61 -0.39
C ALA A 116 2.29 -10.04 0.90
N GLU A 117 1.97 -11.23 1.41
CA GLU A 117 2.65 -11.75 2.60
C GLU A 117 4.15 -11.81 2.39
N HIS A 118 4.59 -12.39 1.27
CA HIS A 118 6.01 -12.50 0.95
C HIS A 118 6.67 -11.12 0.87
N PHE A 119 6.00 -10.18 0.22
CA PHE A 119 6.49 -8.82 0.06
C PHE A 119 6.72 -8.13 1.41
N TYR A 120 5.75 -8.22 2.33
CA TYR A 120 5.87 -7.55 3.62
C TYR A 120 6.94 -8.19 4.49
N ARG A 121 7.06 -9.52 4.48
CA ARG A 121 8.14 -10.19 5.22
C ARG A 121 9.50 -9.77 4.69
N LYS A 122 9.65 -9.73 3.38
CA LYS A 122 10.90 -9.31 2.75
C LYS A 122 11.22 -7.84 3.00
N SER A 123 10.19 -7.02 3.17
CA SER A 123 10.34 -5.57 3.39
C SER A 123 10.61 -5.22 4.86
N GLY A 124 10.69 -6.21 5.74
CA GLY A 124 11.07 -5.98 7.13
C GLY A 124 9.91 -5.82 8.10
N TRP A 125 8.68 -6.09 7.65
CA TRP A 125 7.54 -6.07 8.56
C TRP A 125 7.56 -7.26 9.49
N SER A 126 7.12 -7.04 10.73
CA SER A 126 7.07 -8.11 11.75
C SER A 126 5.66 -8.67 11.87
N GLU A 127 5.56 -10.00 11.87
CA GLU A 127 4.28 -10.63 12.11
C GLU A 127 3.91 -10.47 13.58
N VAL A 128 2.71 -9.94 13.84
CA VAL A 128 2.22 -9.71 15.20
C VAL A 128 1.23 -10.79 15.62
N SER A 129 0.35 -11.18 14.71
CA SER A 129 -0.66 -12.18 15.00
C SER A 129 -1.20 -12.81 13.72
N VAL A 130 -1.82 -13.99 13.85
CA VAL A 130 -2.50 -14.66 12.75
C VAL A 130 -3.93 -14.90 13.19
N HIS A 131 -4.88 -14.52 12.35
CA HIS A 131 -6.30 -14.71 12.62
C HIS A 131 -6.92 -15.47 11.45
N GLU A 132 -7.66 -16.56 11.73
CA GLU A 132 -8.23 -17.41 10.69
C GLU A 132 -9.09 -16.66 9.67
N LYS A 133 -9.85 -15.66 10.13
CA LYS A 133 -10.76 -14.91 9.26
C LYS A 133 -10.18 -13.62 8.70
N ARG A 134 -9.17 -13.06 9.34
CA ARG A 134 -8.59 -11.77 8.94
C ARG A 134 -7.18 -11.88 8.39
N GLY A 135 -6.58 -13.06 8.47
CA GLY A 135 -5.25 -13.29 7.96
C GLY A 135 -4.15 -12.91 8.92
N ILE A 136 -3.03 -12.46 8.38
CA ILE A 136 -1.83 -12.15 9.14
C ILE A 136 -1.76 -10.66 9.39
N LYS A 137 -1.55 -10.27 10.65
CA LYS A 137 -1.32 -8.88 10.99
C LYS A 137 0.19 -8.62 11.06
N PHE A 138 0.62 -7.61 10.33
CA PHE A 138 2.01 -7.15 10.31
C PHE A 138 2.11 -5.75 10.91
N GLU A 139 3.28 -5.44 11.44
CA GLU A 139 3.57 -4.14 12.02
C GLU A 139 4.95 -3.66 11.61
N MET A 140 5.08 -2.35 11.37
CA MET A 140 6.36 -1.70 11.15
C MET A 140 6.52 -0.58 12.18
N THR A 141 7.63 -0.62 12.92
CA THR A 141 7.93 0.44 13.88
C THR A 141 8.75 1.53 13.23
N PHE A 142 8.67 2.72 13.80
CA PHE A 142 9.46 3.88 13.37
C PHE A 142 10.97 3.53 13.37
N ASN A 143 11.43 2.92 14.45
CA ASN A 143 12.85 2.55 14.55
C ASN A 143 13.28 1.53 13.49
N ASN A 144 12.43 0.54 13.25
CA ASN A 144 12.74 -0.48 12.26
C ASN A 144 12.76 0.07 10.84
N TRP A 145 11.83 0.96 10.54
CA TRP A 145 11.80 1.65 9.25
C TRP A 145 13.08 2.47 9.03
N ASN A 146 13.49 3.23 10.04
CA ASN A 146 14.70 4.05 9.95
C ASN A 146 15.96 3.19 9.73
N LYS A 147 16.05 2.06 10.39
CA LYS A 147 17.16 1.12 10.19
C LYS A 147 17.18 0.58 8.77
N THR A 148 16.03 0.21 8.25
CA THR A 148 15.89 -0.33 6.90
C THR A 148 16.34 0.70 5.87
N MET A 149 15.87 1.94 5.99
CA MET A 149 16.22 3.00 5.05
C MET A 149 17.69 3.40 5.16
N LYS A 150 18.22 3.44 6.36
CA LYS A 150 19.63 3.75 6.59
C LYS A 150 20.53 2.71 5.93
N HIS A 151 20.16 1.44 6.03
CA HIS A 151 20.89 0.33 5.40
C HIS A 151 20.91 0.47 3.89
N ARG A 152 19.82 0.94 3.30
CA ARG A 152 19.71 1.13 1.85
C ARG A 152 20.55 2.30 1.35
N SER A 153 20.76 3.31 2.20
CA SER A 153 21.54 4.50 1.84
C SER A 153 23.05 4.23 1.81
N GLU A 154 23.47 3.14 2.40
CA GLU A 154 24.86 2.69 2.39
C GLU A 154 25.10 1.77 1.19
#